data_274d47e5d75c06ffb87e943867778b62
#
_entry.id   274d47e5d75c06ffb87e943867778b62
#
_cell.length_a   1.000
_cell.length_b   1.000
_cell.length_c   1.000
_cell.angle_alpha   90.00
_cell.angle_beta   90.00
_cell.angle_gamma   90.00
#
_symmetry.space_group_name_H-M   'P 1'
#
loop_
_entity.id
_entity.type
_entity.pdbx_description
1 polymer ?
#
loop_
_entity_poly.entity_id
_entity_poly.type
_entity_poly.pdbx_seq_one_letter_code
_entity_poly.pdbx_strand_id
1 'polypeptide(L)'
;MERERTVIVPDVELFPGHIACSSESRSEIVVPCWKRGRIAAVLDIDSKDLNTFDEVDRKYLEEVTSLLYGKERDIWFAAGCFWGAQKFFKLVDGVVFTEVGFANGWEIDPTYKQVYTDETGHAECVHVRYDPEKVSLERLVNLFLNMIDPFSLNKQGEDEGTRYRTGVYYDNGEDREVIETVLGSFENKAGRKSAVELQPLRCFYKAEEYHQNYLDKNPGGYCHLSPAIFELARKTPKEQ
;
A
#
# COMPACT_ATOMS: atom_id res chain seq x y z
N MET A 1 10.87 -12.03 20.32
CA MET A 1 11.96 -11.23 19.71
C MET A 1 11.74 -9.78 20.16
N GLU A 2 12.46 -9.33 21.17
CA GLU A 2 12.17 -8.03 21.83
C GLU A 2 12.95 -6.83 21.27
N ARG A 3 13.72 -7.00 20.18
CA ARG A 3 14.51 -5.89 19.62
C ARG A 3 14.29 -5.79 18.13
N GLU A 4 13.47 -4.85 17.75
CA GLU A 4 13.23 -4.46 16.34
C GLU A 4 14.42 -3.67 15.76
N ARG A 5 15.64 -4.15 15.96
CA ARG A 5 16.89 -3.50 15.51
C ARG A 5 17.97 -4.53 15.24
N THR A 6 18.99 -4.14 14.51
CA THR A 6 20.21 -4.94 14.31
C THR A 6 20.88 -5.28 15.64
N VAL A 7 21.24 -6.54 15.78
CA VAL A 7 21.94 -7.07 16.96
C VAL A 7 23.30 -7.58 16.52
N ILE A 8 24.37 -7.07 17.16
CA ILE A 8 25.72 -7.58 17.02
C ILE A 8 26.02 -8.42 18.27
N VAL A 9 26.41 -9.68 18.09
CA VAL A 9 26.78 -10.63 19.13
C VAL A 9 28.27 -10.94 19.03
N PRO A 10 29.10 -10.32 19.90
CA PRO A 10 30.55 -10.49 19.87
C PRO A 10 31.00 -11.92 20.22
N ASP A 11 30.22 -12.58 21.07
CA ASP A 11 30.43 -13.96 21.53
C ASP A 11 29.07 -14.63 21.76
N VAL A 12 28.75 -15.62 20.93
CA VAL A 12 27.46 -16.31 20.96
C VAL A 12 27.27 -17.15 22.23
N GLU A 13 28.36 -17.62 22.85
CA GLU A 13 28.30 -18.39 24.08
C GLU A 13 27.88 -17.53 25.28
N LEU A 14 28.11 -16.22 25.22
CA LEU A 14 27.73 -15.23 26.25
C LEU A 14 26.35 -14.63 26.00
N PHE A 15 25.71 -14.89 24.84
CA PHE A 15 24.41 -14.28 24.50
C PHE A 15 23.26 -15.10 25.09
N PRO A 16 22.44 -14.54 26.01
CA PRO A 16 21.36 -15.27 26.67
C PRO A 16 20.30 -15.78 25.68
N GLY A 17 20.07 -17.09 25.69
CA GLY A 17 19.06 -17.71 24.83
C GLY A 17 19.48 -17.96 23.40
N HIS A 18 20.77 -17.82 23.07
CA HIS A 18 21.30 -18.17 21.77
C HIS A 18 21.07 -19.67 21.47
N ILE A 19 20.58 -19.96 20.26
CA ILE A 19 20.41 -21.31 19.74
C ILE A 19 21.39 -21.44 18.58
N ALA A 20 22.47 -22.18 18.76
CA ALA A 20 23.50 -22.37 17.75
C ALA A 20 22.94 -23.08 16.50
N CYS A 21 23.00 -22.44 15.35
CA CYS A 21 22.72 -23.05 14.05
C CYS A 21 23.93 -23.87 13.57
N SER A 22 25.14 -23.53 14.02
CA SER A 22 26.38 -24.22 13.75
C SER A 22 27.25 -24.29 15.02
N SER A 23 27.93 -25.42 15.24
CA SER A 23 28.90 -25.57 16.32
C SER A 23 30.21 -24.76 16.13
N GLU A 24 30.37 -24.16 14.95
CA GLU A 24 31.53 -23.35 14.60
C GLU A 24 31.28 -21.85 14.77
N SER A 25 30.01 -21.42 14.94
CA SER A 25 29.67 -20.00 15.12
C SER A 25 30.18 -19.47 16.46
N ARG A 26 30.94 -18.38 16.43
CA ARG A 26 31.50 -17.72 17.62
C ARG A 26 31.05 -16.28 17.76
N SER A 27 30.76 -15.59 16.69
CA SER A 27 30.09 -14.27 16.69
C SER A 27 29.07 -14.21 15.57
N GLU A 28 28.06 -13.34 15.72
CA GLU A 28 27.01 -13.17 14.71
C GLU A 28 26.53 -11.72 14.60
N ILE A 29 25.95 -11.38 13.47
CA ILE A 29 25.17 -10.15 13.28
C ILE A 29 23.80 -10.51 12.68
N VAL A 30 22.73 -10.06 13.36
CA VAL A 30 21.34 -10.28 12.93
C VAL A 30 20.73 -8.94 12.53
N VAL A 31 20.40 -8.78 11.26
CA VAL A 31 19.86 -7.55 10.69
C VAL A 31 18.41 -7.75 10.28
N PRO A 32 17.46 -6.97 10.80
CA PRO A 32 16.06 -7.07 10.40
C PRO A 32 15.87 -6.55 8.97
N CYS A 33 15.17 -7.33 8.16
CA CYS A 33 14.77 -6.95 6.81
C CYS A 33 13.34 -6.42 6.88
N TRP A 34 13.20 -5.13 6.70
CA TRP A 34 11.91 -4.44 6.83
C TRP A 34 11.12 -4.46 5.53
N LYS A 35 9.82 -4.74 5.64
CA LYS A 35 8.85 -4.60 4.57
C LYS A 35 7.59 -3.96 5.15
N ARG A 36 7.23 -2.76 4.65
CA ARG A 36 6.02 -2.03 5.08
C ARG A 36 5.94 -1.81 6.59
N GLY A 37 7.03 -1.37 7.21
CA GLY A 37 7.09 -1.12 8.65
C GLY A 37 7.04 -2.37 9.54
N ARG A 38 7.12 -3.58 8.95
CA ARG A 38 7.16 -4.85 9.67
C ARG A 38 8.41 -5.64 9.29
N ILE A 39 8.96 -6.39 10.24
CA ILE A 39 10.06 -7.32 9.95
C ILE A 39 9.51 -8.47 9.11
N ALA A 40 9.94 -8.56 7.85
CA ALA A 40 9.54 -9.61 6.90
C ALA A 40 10.50 -10.80 6.91
N ALA A 41 11.79 -10.54 7.22
CA ALA A 41 12.84 -11.53 7.36
C ALA A 41 13.95 -11.00 8.26
N VAL A 42 14.93 -11.82 8.54
CA VAL A 42 16.20 -11.43 9.14
C VAL A 42 17.34 -11.91 8.25
N LEU A 43 18.35 -11.07 8.11
CA LEU A 43 19.64 -11.48 7.58
C LEU A 43 20.52 -11.85 8.78
N ASP A 44 20.90 -13.12 8.86
CA ASP A 44 21.72 -13.68 9.92
C ASP A 44 23.05 -14.11 9.32
N ILE A 45 24.16 -13.60 9.87
CA ILE A 45 25.51 -13.88 9.38
C ILE A 45 26.37 -14.32 10.57
N ASP A 46 26.87 -15.54 10.47
CA ASP A 46 27.76 -16.17 11.45
C ASP A 46 29.23 -16.03 11.09
N SER A 47 30.07 -15.97 12.10
CA SER A 47 31.53 -16.06 11.97
C SER A 47 32.11 -17.07 12.97
N LYS A 48 33.14 -17.78 12.53
CA LYS A 48 33.94 -18.67 13.38
C LYS A 48 34.93 -17.93 14.32
N ASP A 49 35.10 -16.63 14.12
CA ASP A 49 35.97 -15.80 14.92
C ASP A 49 35.15 -14.93 15.87
N LEU A 50 35.68 -14.59 17.05
CA LEU A 50 35.07 -13.68 18.00
C LEU A 50 35.15 -12.23 17.50
N ASN A 51 34.17 -11.40 17.88
CA ASN A 51 34.17 -9.95 17.58
C ASN A 51 34.36 -9.62 16.09
N THR A 52 33.81 -10.43 15.19
CA THR A 52 33.96 -10.22 13.74
C THR A 52 33.23 -9.00 13.25
N PHE A 53 32.05 -8.71 13.80
CA PHE A 53 31.15 -7.67 13.31
C PHE A 53 31.21 -6.42 14.17
N ASP A 54 31.15 -5.24 13.49
CA ASP A 54 31.17 -3.92 14.13
C ASP A 54 30.05 -2.99 13.58
N GLU A 55 30.11 -1.70 13.96
CA GLU A 55 29.12 -0.69 13.53
C GLU A 55 29.22 -0.38 12.02
N VAL A 56 30.35 -0.67 11.38
CA VAL A 56 30.52 -0.48 9.93
C VAL A 56 29.74 -1.57 9.19
N ASP A 57 29.86 -2.83 9.67
CA ASP A 57 29.08 -3.95 9.14
C ASP A 57 27.59 -3.70 9.33
N ARG A 58 27.17 -3.26 10.52
CA ARG A 58 25.78 -2.87 10.78
C ARG A 58 25.27 -1.91 9.71
N LYS A 59 25.98 -0.80 9.51
CA LYS A 59 25.57 0.25 8.58
C LYS A 59 25.36 -0.30 7.16
N TYR A 60 26.34 -1.00 6.62
CA TYR A 60 26.27 -1.49 5.25
C TYR A 60 25.27 -2.65 5.08
N LEU A 61 25.11 -3.52 6.08
CA LEU A 61 24.13 -4.59 6.02
C LEU A 61 22.69 -4.05 6.14
N GLU A 62 22.46 -3.00 6.93
CA GLU A 62 21.16 -2.31 6.96
C GLU A 62 20.87 -1.64 5.61
N GLU A 63 21.87 -1.04 4.93
CA GLU A 63 21.70 -0.53 3.57
C GLU A 63 21.37 -1.67 2.58
N VAL A 64 22.08 -2.80 2.64
CA VAL A 64 21.80 -3.98 1.78
C VAL A 64 20.41 -4.54 2.02
N THR A 65 20.00 -4.72 3.30
CA THR A 65 18.67 -5.25 3.61
C THR A 65 17.55 -4.32 3.19
N SER A 66 17.78 -2.99 3.17
CA SER A 66 16.82 -2.02 2.67
C SER A 66 16.56 -2.17 1.16
N LEU A 67 17.50 -2.71 0.39
CA LEU A 67 17.36 -2.98 -1.04
C LEU A 67 16.54 -4.26 -1.33
N LEU A 68 16.49 -5.22 -0.37
CA LEU A 68 15.84 -6.52 -0.60
C LEU A 68 14.32 -6.43 -0.70
N TYR A 69 13.70 -5.48 -0.02
CA TYR A 69 12.24 -5.38 0.07
C TYR A 69 11.67 -4.06 -0.48
N GLY A 70 12.45 -3.29 -1.19
CA GLY A 70 12.03 -2.03 -1.79
C GLY A 70 11.42 -1.04 -0.79
N LYS A 71 11.54 0.24 -1.07
CA LYS A 71 10.90 1.31 -0.29
C LYS A 71 9.41 1.46 -0.60
N GLU A 72 8.87 0.64 -1.49
CA GLU A 72 7.51 0.73 -1.98
C GLU A 72 6.48 0.53 -0.86
N ARG A 73 5.44 1.34 -0.89
CA ARG A 73 4.29 1.29 0.02
C ARG A 73 3.02 0.93 -0.73
N ASP A 74 2.05 0.40 0.00
CA ASP A 74 0.76 -0.01 -0.56
C ASP A 74 -0.38 0.78 0.08
N ILE A 75 -1.38 1.13 -0.74
CA ILE A 75 -2.60 1.80 -0.33
C ILE A 75 -3.76 1.32 -1.22
N TRP A 76 -4.98 1.36 -0.71
CA TRP A 76 -6.16 0.88 -1.43
C TRP A 76 -7.19 1.99 -1.54
N PHE A 77 -7.64 2.28 -2.77
CA PHE A 77 -8.62 3.30 -3.06
C PHE A 77 -9.91 2.69 -3.61
N ALA A 78 -11.01 2.85 -2.88
CA ALA A 78 -12.35 2.63 -3.38
C ALA A 78 -12.84 3.94 -4.01
N ALA A 79 -13.12 3.94 -5.30
CA ALA A 79 -13.27 5.15 -6.11
C ALA A 79 -14.43 5.06 -7.13
N GLY A 80 -15.51 4.35 -6.79
CA GLY A 80 -16.52 3.97 -7.75
C GLY A 80 -16.01 2.84 -8.64
N CYS A 81 -16.35 2.84 -9.92
CA CYS A 81 -15.90 1.82 -10.86
C CYS A 81 -14.37 1.78 -10.95
N PHE A 82 -13.79 0.64 -10.62
CA PHE A 82 -12.35 0.45 -10.50
C PHE A 82 -11.58 0.47 -11.83
N TRP A 83 -12.26 0.35 -13.00
CA TRP A 83 -11.57 0.41 -14.30
C TRP A 83 -10.94 1.78 -14.57
N GLY A 84 -11.72 2.85 -14.33
CA GLY A 84 -11.24 4.23 -14.47
C GLY A 84 -10.19 4.55 -13.42
N ALA A 85 -10.42 4.14 -12.18
CA ALA A 85 -9.52 4.37 -11.07
C ALA A 85 -8.16 3.67 -11.27
N GLN A 86 -8.12 2.42 -11.74
CA GLN A 86 -6.88 1.73 -12.08
C GLN A 86 -6.11 2.47 -13.17
N LYS A 87 -6.78 2.85 -14.25
CA LYS A 87 -6.16 3.62 -15.34
C LYS A 87 -5.58 4.93 -14.85
N PHE A 88 -6.30 5.62 -13.95
CA PHE A 88 -5.86 6.89 -13.37
C PHE A 88 -4.58 6.72 -12.58
N PHE A 89 -4.56 5.84 -11.57
CA PHE A 89 -3.38 5.65 -10.72
C PHE A 89 -2.17 5.13 -11.48
N LYS A 90 -2.38 4.28 -12.49
CA LYS A 90 -1.32 3.77 -13.36
C LYS A 90 -0.58 4.88 -14.14
N LEU A 91 -1.20 6.04 -14.35
CA LEU A 91 -0.61 7.19 -15.03
C LEU A 91 0.19 8.11 -14.09
N VAL A 92 0.09 7.92 -12.78
CA VAL A 92 0.79 8.74 -11.79
C VAL A 92 2.26 8.30 -11.72
N ASP A 93 3.19 9.23 -11.94
CA ASP A 93 4.63 8.96 -11.76
C ASP A 93 4.90 8.59 -10.30
N GLY A 94 5.66 7.53 -10.05
CA GLY A 94 5.89 6.96 -8.73
C GLY A 94 4.96 5.80 -8.38
N VAL A 95 3.85 5.59 -9.07
CA VAL A 95 3.06 4.36 -8.95
C VAL A 95 3.74 3.25 -9.74
N VAL A 96 4.08 2.16 -9.07
CA VAL A 96 4.85 1.03 -9.63
C VAL A 96 3.99 -0.18 -9.96
N PHE A 97 2.83 -0.31 -9.31
CA PHE A 97 1.90 -1.41 -9.53
C PHE A 97 0.47 -1.02 -9.18
N THR A 98 -0.50 -1.56 -9.94
CA THR A 98 -1.91 -1.44 -9.64
C THR A 98 -2.64 -2.75 -9.90
N GLU A 99 -3.59 -3.10 -9.03
CA GLU A 99 -4.45 -4.26 -9.16
C GLU A 99 -5.87 -3.91 -8.72
N VAL A 100 -6.88 -4.34 -9.48
CA VAL A 100 -8.28 -4.12 -9.09
C VAL A 100 -8.83 -5.33 -8.36
N GLY A 101 -9.72 -5.08 -7.41
CA GLY A 101 -10.31 -6.11 -6.58
C GLY A 101 -11.45 -5.60 -5.71
N PHE A 102 -11.77 -6.38 -4.70
CA PHE A 102 -12.91 -6.19 -3.82
C PHE A 102 -12.42 -6.07 -2.37
N ALA A 103 -12.72 -4.94 -1.72
CA ALA A 103 -12.19 -4.63 -0.39
C ALA A 103 -13.28 -4.51 0.68
N ASN A 104 -12.90 -4.86 1.91
CA ASN A 104 -13.63 -4.57 3.15
C ASN A 104 -15.08 -5.06 3.21
N GLY A 105 -15.40 -6.14 2.51
CA GLY A 105 -16.66 -6.88 2.67
C GLY A 105 -16.56 -8.00 3.70
N TRP A 106 -17.58 -8.83 3.77
CA TRP A 106 -17.67 -9.98 4.69
C TRP A 106 -17.66 -11.34 3.98
N GLU A 107 -17.96 -11.39 2.67
CA GLU A 107 -17.88 -12.61 1.87
C GLU A 107 -16.42 -12.97 1.60
N ILE A 108 -16.08 -14.27 1.68
CA ILE A 108 -14.73 -14.76 1.44
C ILE A 108 -14.59 -15.07 -0.05
N ASP A 109 -13.56 -14.49 -0.69
CA ASP A 109 -13.20 -14.71 -2.10
C ASP A 109 -14.39 -14.57 -3.07
N PRO A 110 -15.08 -13.42 -3.06
CA PRO A 110 -16.28 -13.24 -3.84
C PRO A 110 -15.94 -13.09 -5.34
N THR A 111 -16.82 -13.61 -6.19
CA THR A 111 -16.81 -13.30 -7.63
C THR A 111 -17.41 -11.93 -7.89
N TYR A 112 -17.10 -11.33 -9.05
CA TYR A 112 -17.71 -10.07 -9.48
C TYR A 112 -19.26 -10.13 -9.47
N LYS A 113 -19.85 -11.26 -9.89
CA LYS A 113 -21.31 -11.43 -9.88
C LYS A 113 -21.89 -11.28 -8.49
N GLN A 114 -21.24 -11.82 -7.47
CA GLN A 114 -21.67 -11.70 -6.07
C GLN A 114 -21.52 -10.27 -5.58
N VAL A 115 -20.39 -9.60 -5.86
CA VAL A 115 -20.18 -8.19 -5.48
C VAL A 115 -21.20 -7.28 -6.16
N TYR A 116 -21.57 -7.59 -7.41
CA TYR A 116 -22.55 -6.80 -8.18
C TYR A 116 -23.94 -6.78 -7.55
N THR A 117 -24.30 -7.74 -6.69
CA THR A 117 -25.59 -7.73 -5.95
C THR A 117 -25.64 -6.73 -4.82
N ASP A 118 -24.52 -6.13 -4.42
CA ASP A 118 -24.34 -5.32 -3.19
C ASP A 118 -24.52 -6.08 -1.87
N GLU A 119 -24.68 -7.41 -1.90
CA GLU A 119 -24.94 -8.25 -0.72
C GLU A 119 -23.66 -8.73 -0.02
N THR A 120 -22.49 -8.59 -0.64
CA THR A 120 -21.20 -9.04 -0.09
C THR A 120 -20.52 -8.02 0.79
N GLY A 121 -20.99 -6.77 0.77
CA GLY A 121 -20.43 -5.65 1.52
C GLY A 121 -19.08 -5.14 1.01
N HIS A 122 -18.57 -5.68 -0.12
CA HIS A 122 -17.32 -5.22 -0.70
C HIS A 122 -17.47 -3.91 -1.48
N ALA A 123 -16.39 -3.12 -1.48
CA ALA A 123 -16.22 -2.03 -2.44
C ALA A 123 -15.36 -2.49 -3.61
N GLU A 124 -15.68 -2.03 -4.82
CA GLU A 124 -14.71 -2.02 -5.92
C GLU A 124 -13.52 -1.15 -5.53
N CYS A 125 -12.31 -1.68 -5.62
CA CYS A 125 -11.13 -1.06 -5.05
C CYS A 125 -9.91 -1.27 -5.93
N VAL A 126 -9.02 -0.28 -5.95
CA VAL A 126 -7.71 -0.36 -6.59
C VAL A 126 -6.64 -0.45 -5.50
N HIS A 127 -5.89 -1.52 -5.50
CA HIS A 127 -4.63 -1.63 -4.79
C HIS A 127 -3.57 -0.88 -5.58
N VAL A 128 -2.90 0.07 -4.93
CA VAL A 128 -1.84 0.89 -5.49
C VAL A 128 -0.57 0.67 -4.71
N ARG A 129 0.49 0.23 -5.39
CA ARG A 129 1.84 0.22 -4.85
C ARG A 129 2.62 1.37 -5.44
N TYR A 130 3.31 2.13 -4.60
CA TYR A 130 4.00 3.35 -5.00
C TYR A 130 5.37 3.47 -4.34
N ASP A 131 6.26 4.19 -5.00
CA ASP A 131 7.57 4.60 -4.51
C ASP A 131 7.43 5.93 -3.76
N PRO A 132 7.56 5.95 -2.41
CA PRO A 132 7.38 7.17 -1.62
C PRO A 132 8.45 8.24 -1.86
N GLU A 133 9.56 7.90 -2.53
CA GLU A 133 10.57 8.87 -2.94
C GLU A 133 10.18 9.64 -4.23
N LYS A 134 9.17 9.15 -4.96
CA LYS A 134 8.66 9.77 -6.20
C LYS A 134 7.30 10.41 -6.03
N VAL A 135 6.44 9.81 -5.23
CA VAL A 135 5.10 10.33 -4.95
C VAL A 135 4.73 10.05 -3.49
N SER A 136 4.31 11.08 -2.75
CA SER A 136 3.87 10.93 -1.36
C SER A 136 2.46 10.37 -1.26
N LEU A 137 2.11 9.75 -0.11
CA LEU A 137 0.75 9.32 0.19
C LEU A 137 -0.21 10.51 0.19
N GLU A 138 0.20 11.65 0.78
CA GLU A 138 -0.57 12.89 0.76
C GLU A 138 -0.96 13.28 -0.67
N ARG A 139 -0.01 13.20 -1.62
CA ARG A 139 -0.26 13.50 -3.03
C ARG A 139 -1.26 12.53 -3.66
N LEU A 140 -1.12 11.23 -3.39
CA LEU A 140 -2.04 10.20 -3.90
C LEU A 140 -3.46 10.40 -3.38
N VAL A 141 -3.64 10.74 -2.10
CA VAL A 141 -4.96 11.03 -1.52
C VAL A 141 -5.55 12.31 -2.11
N ASN A 142 -4.75 13.36 -2.33
CA ASN A 142 -5.23 14.56 -3.01
C ASN A 142 -5.66 14.29 -4.46
N LEU A 143 -4.91 13.47 -5.19
CA LEU A 143 -5.28 13.04 -6.56
C LEU A 143 -6.59 12.23 -6.55
N PHE A 144 -6.75 11.32 -5.60
CA PHE A 144 -7.97 10.56 -5.39
C PHE A 144 -9.19 11.48 -5.16
N LEU A 145 -9.07 12.46 -4.24
CA LEU A 145 -10.15 13.41 -3.96
C LEU A 145 -10.55 14.28 -5.17
N ASN A 146 -9.60 14.54 -6.09
CA ASN A 146 -9.88 15.25 -7.34
C ASN A 146 -10.50 14.36 -8.42
N MET A 147 -10.32 13.03 -8.31
CA MET A 147 -10.83 12.07 -9.28
C MET A 147 -12.30 11.72 -9.03
N ILE A 148 -12.76 11.73 -7.78
CA ILE A 148 -14.11 11.31 -7.36
C ILE A 148 -15.01 12.51 -7.07
N ASP A 149 -16.31 12.25 -6.86
CA ASP A 149 -17.17 13.13 -6.05
C ASP A 149 -17.11 12.70 -4.58
N PRO A 150 -16.35 13.40 -3.71
CA PRO A 150 -16.15 13.00 -2.32
C PRO A 150 -17.39 13.11 -1.43
N PHE A 151 -18.45 13.73 -1.93
CA PHE A 151 -19.69 13.95 -1.17
C PHE A 151 -20.83 13.02 -1.60
N SER A 152 -20.62 12.25 -2.65
CA SER A 152 -21.59 11.30 -3.16
C SER A 152 -21.52 9.99 -2.37
N LEU A 153 -22.61 9.62 -1.71
CA LEU A 153 -22.69 8.38 -0.95
C LEU A 153 -23.10 7.22 -1.88
N ASN A 154 -22.29 6.15 -1.91
CA ASN A 154 -22.54 4.94 -2.69
C ASN A 154 -22.82 5.17 -4.17
N LYS A 155 -22.26 6.24 -4.74
CA LYS A 155 -22.49 6.60 -6.15
C LYS A 155 -21.31 7.40 -6.71
N GLN A 156 -20.88 7.07 -7.93
CA GLN A 156 -19.91 7.85 -8.70
C GLN A 156 -20.34 7.89 -10.18
N GLY A 157 -20.67 9.10 -10.66
CA GLY A 157 -21.27 9.25 -11.97
C GLY A 157 -22.61 8.53 -12.08
N GLU A 158 -22.74 7.64 -13.05
CA GLU A 158 -23.95 6.81 -13.25
C GLU A 158 -23.90 5.49 -12.47
N ASP A 159 -22.74 5.14 -11.87
CA ASP A 159 -22.55 3.92 -11.11
C ASP A 159 -23.13 4.09 -9.70
N GLU A 160 -24.18 3.33 -9.36
CA GLU A 160 -24.88 3.38 -8.08
C GLU A 160 -24.92 2.01 -7.40
N GLY A 161 -24.68 1.99 -6.08
CA GLY A 161 -24.63 0.79 -5.24
C GLY A 161 -23.53 0.91 -4.19
N THR A 162 -23.63 0.11 -3.12
CA THR A 162 -22.65 0.13 -2.00
C THR A 162 -21.26 -0.27 -2.46
N ARG A 163 -21.14 -1.07 -3.53
CA ARG A 163 -19.86 -1.44 -4.15
C ARG A 163 -19.11 -0.25 -4.76
N TYR A 164 -19.79 0.83 -5.10
CA TYR A 164 -19.22 2.05 -5.67
C TYR A 164 -18.99 3.17 -4.64
N ARG A 165 -19.06 2.83 -3.34
CA ARG A 165 -18.70 3.78 -2.28
C ARG A 165 -17.24 4.20 -2.39
N THR A 166 -16.93 5.37 -1.84
CA THR A 166 -15.58 5.90 -1.84
C THR A 166 -14.88 5.68 -0.51
N GLY A 167 -13.58 5.38 -0.56
CA GLY A 167 -12.79 5.15 0.65
C GLY A 167 -11.30 5.03 0.39
N VAL A 168 -10.52 5.23 1.45
CA VAL A 168 -9.10 4.97 1.50
C VAL A 168 -8.85 3.95 2.60
N TYR A 169 -8.24 2.81 2.24
CA TYR A 169 -7.96 1.73 3.16
C TYR A 169 -6.46 1.54 3.30
N TYR A 170 -5.99 1.39 4.54
CA TYR A 170 -4.57 1.33 4.92
C TYR A 170 -4.26 0.06 5.71
N ASP A 171 -3.02 -0.40 5.68
CA ASP A 171 -2.54 -1.56 6.42
C ASP A 171 -1.61 -1.21 7.59
N ASN A 172 -1.26 0.07 7.76
CA ASN A 172 -0.44 0.55 8.87
C ASN A 172 -0.97 1.86 9.48
N GLY A 173 -0.62 2.12 10.75
CA GLY A 173 -1.16 3.25 11.50
C GLY A 173 -0.59 4.62 11.08
N GLU A 174 0.61 4.67 10.53
CA GLU A 174 1.25 5.91 10.08
C GLU A 174 0.50 6.52 8.89
N ASP A 175 0.06 5.66 7.95
CA ASP A 175 -0.71 6.08 6.78
C ASP A 175 -2.05 6.70 7.19
N ARG A 176 -2.69 6.18 8.25
CA ARG A 176 -3.92 6.72 8.79
C ARG A 176 -3.81 8.20 9.13
N GLU A 177 -2.76 8.60 9.84
CA GLU A 177 -2.57 9.99 10.27
C GLU A 177 -2.42 10.95 9.08
N VAL A 178 -1.67 10.52 8.06
CA VAL A 178 -1.52 11.28 6.80
C VAL A 178 -2.87 11.45 6.12
N ILE A 179 -3.63 10.37 5.97
CA ILE A 179 -4.94 10.38 5.28
C ILE A 179 -5.94 11.24 6.05
N GLU A 180 -6.03 11.10 7.39
CA GLU A 180 -6.89 11.93 8.25
C GLU A 180 -6.58 13.42 8.10
N THR A 181 -5.31 13.78 8.02
CA THR A 181 -4.86 15.17 7.84
C THR A 181 -5.33 15.72 6.49
N VAL A 182 -5.18 14.96 5.41
CA VAL A 182 -5.59 15.39 4.05
C VAL A 182 -7.10 15.51 3.97
N LEU A 183 -7.85 14.50 4.43
CA LEU A 183 -9.32 14.52 4.44
C LEU A 183 -9.85 15.67 5.30
N GLY A 184 -9.29 15.88 6.49
CA GLY A 184 -9.67 16.97 7.36
C GLY A 184 -9.43 18.35 6.75
N SER A 185 -8.30 18.54 6.07
CA SER A 185 -7.98 19.77 5.35
C SER A 185 -8.96 20.03 4.19
N PHE A 186 -9.28 18.96 3.43
CA PHE A 186 -10.24 19.01 2.34
C PHE A 186 -11.66 19.38 2.84
N GLU A 187 -12.15 18.71 3.88
CA GLU A 187 -13.46 18.93 4.48
C GLU A 187 -13.61 20.34 5.07
N ASN A 188 -12.55 20.82 5.76
CA ASN A 188 -12.52 22.19 6.30
C ASN A 188 -12.63 23.23 5.18
N LYS A 189 -11.93 23.05 4.04
CA LYS A 189 -12.05 23.95 2.88
C LYS A 189 -13.43 23.89 2.24
N ALA A 190 -14.04 22.69 2.19
CA ALA A 190 -15.38 22.50 1.63
C ALA A 190 -16.51 22.94 2.56
N GLY A 191 -16.25 23.14 3.87
CA GLY A 191 -17.25 23.48 4.88
C GLY A 191 -18.24 22.35 5.20
N ARG A 192 -17.96 21.11 4.79
CA ARG A 192 -18.82 19.93 5.03
C ARG A 192 -18.00 18.63 5.04
N LYS A 193 -18.54 17.61 5.72
CA LYS A 193 -17.95 16.27 5.77
C LYS A 193 -18.09 15.54 4.43
N SER A 194 -17.05 14.79 4.06
CA SER A 194 -17.06 13.89 2.91
C SER A 194 -17.77 12.56 3.24
N ALA A 195 -18.17 11.84 2.19
CA ALA A 195 -18.66 10.48 2.29
C ALA A 195 -17.53 9.43 2.18
N VAL A 196 -16.28 9.90 2.11
CA VAL A 196 -15.11 9.03 1.95
C VAL A 196 -14.84 8.25 3.23
N GLU A 197 -14.85 6.92 3.15
CA GLU A 197 -14.47 6.07 4.27
C GLU A 197 -12.95 6.13 4.51
N LEU A 198 -12.54 6.17 5.78
CA LEU A 198 -11.18 5.93 6.20
C LEU A 198 -11.15 4.73 7.16
N GLN A 199 -10.66 3.59 6.72
CA GLN A 199 -10.69 2.34 7.48
C GLN A 199 -9.40 1.56 7.29
N PRO A 200 -9.02 0.72 8.29
CA PRO A 200 -8.00 -0.30 8.05
C PRO A 200 -8.47 -1.28 6.97
N LEU A 201 -7.54 -1.74 6.16
CA LEU A 201 -7.79 -2.83 5.22
C LEU A 201 -8.01 -4.12 6.02
N ARG A 202 -9.21 -4.69 5.90
CA ARG A 202 -9.58 -5.98 6.54
C ARG A 202 -9.38 -7.16 5.60
N CYS A 203 -9.72 -6.96 4.33
CA CYS A 203 -9.54 -7.95 3.26
C CYS A 203 -9.45 -7.25 1.91
N PHE A 204 -8.75 -7.89 0.98
CA PHE A 204 -8.73 -7.53 -0.43
C PHE A 204 -8.66 -8.82 -1.24
N TYR A 205 -9.62 -9.01 -2.12
CA TYR A 205 -9.67 -10.13 -3.06
C TYR A 205 -9.50 -9.59 -4.47
N LYS A 206 -8.52 -10.13 -5.19
CA LYS A 206 -8.25 -9.74 -6.58
C LYS A 206 -9.47 -10.05 -7.45
N ALA A 207 -9.92 -9.08 -8.25
CA ALA A 207 -10.94 -9.31 -9.25
C ALA A 207 -10.39 -10.15 -10.41
N GLU A 208 -11.32 -10.79 -11.14
CA GLU A 208 -11.02 -11.68 -12.24
C GLU A 208 -10.15 -10.98 -13.31
N GLU A 209 -9.33 -11.75 -14.04
CA GLU A 209 -8.29 -11.22 -14.93
C GLU A 209 -8.85 -10.32 -16.06
N TYR A 210 -10.10 -10.50 -16.46
CA TYR A 210 -10.72 -9.64 -17.48
C TYR A 210 -10.99 -8.21 -16.98
N HIS A 211 -11.03 -7.97 -15.65
CA HIS A 211 -11.12 -6.64 -15.07
C HIS A 211 -9.75 -5.94 -14.97
N GLN A 212 -8.66 -6.71 -14.92
CA GLN A 212 -7.33 -6.13 -14.76
C GLN A 212 -6.92 -5.36 -16.02
N ASN A 213 -6.52 -4.08 -15.86
CA ASN A 213 -6.15 -3.19 -16.95
C ASN A 213 -7.23 -3.09 -18.06
N TYR A 214 -8.51 -3.09 -17.67
CA TYR A 214 -9.64 -3.15 -18.58
C TYR A 214 -9.60 -2.06 -19.66
N LEU A 215 -9.36 -0.80 -19.28
CA LEU A 215 -9.31 0.32 -20.24
C LEU A 215 -8.04 0.34 -21.12
N ASP A 216 -7.00 -0.41 -20.78
CA ASP A 216 -5.85 -0.62 -21.67
C ASP A 216 -6.15 -1.69 -22.73
N LYS A 217 -6.87 -2.75 -22.32
CA LYS A 217 -7.33 -3.83 -23.19
C LYS A 217 -8.51 -3.39 -24.08
N ASN A 218 -9.33 -2.45 -23.58
CA ASN A 218 -10.55 -1.95 -24.22
C ASN A 218 -10.59 -0.42 -24.28
N PRO A 219 -9.87 0.25 -25.20
CA PRO A 219 -9.76 1.71 -25.25
C PRO A 219 -11.08 2.48 -25.40
N GLY A 220 -12.14 1.84 -25.95
CA GLY A 220 -13.50 2.37 -26.07
C GLY A 220 -14.46 1.88 -24.97
N GLY A 221 -13.93 1.22 -23.93
CA GLY A 221 -14.73 0.68 -22.84
C GLY A 221 -15.36 1.76 -21.96
N TYR A 222 -16.36 1.36 -21.17
CA TYR A 222 -17.04 2.25 -20.24
C TYR A 222 -16.06 2.87 -19.21
N CYS A 223 -16.16 4.18 -19.04
CA CYS A 223 -15.45 4.93 -18.00
C CYS A 223 -16.27 6.14 -17.57
N HIS A 224 -16.54 6.28 -16.27
CA HIS A 224 -17.21 7.45 -15.71
C HIS A 224 -16.29 8.66 -15.60
N LEU A 225 -14.96 8.48 -15.64
CA LEU A 225 -13.99 9.57 -15.56
C LEU A 225 -13.81 10.27 -16.90
N SER A 226 -13.75 11.59 -16.86
CA SER A 226 -13.50 12.39 -18.06
C SER A 226 -12.03 12.31 -18.50
N PRO A 227 -11.71 12.54 -19.80
CA PRO A 227 -10.33 12.61 -20.27
C PRO A 227 -9.46 13.61 -19.50
N ALA A 228 -10.01 14.72 -19.03
CA ALA A 228 -9.31 15.75 -18.27
C ALA A 228 -8.75 15.23 -16.95
N ILE A 229 -9.42 14.26 -16.32
CA ILE A 229 -8.96 13.64 -15.07
C ILE A 229 -7.68 12.82 -15.33
N PHE A 230 -7.57 12.11 -16.43
CA PHE A 230 -6.35 11.37 -16.78
C PHE A 230 -5.16 12.30 -17.08
N GLU A 231 -5.41 13.50 -17.61
CA GLU A 231 -4.37 14.51 -17.78
C GLU A 231 -3.86 15.06 -16.43
N LEU A 232 -4.72 15.13 -15.41
CA LEU A 232 -4.30 15.49 -14.05
C LEU A 232 -3.30 14.47 -13.50
N ALA A 233 -3.53 13.18 -13.68
CA ALA A 233 -2.63 12.12 -13.25
C ALA A 233 -1.24 12.24 -13.91
N ARG A 234 -1.18 12.52 -15.22
CA ARG A 234 0.08 12.65 -15.99
C ARG A 234 0.89 13.90 -15.62
N LYS A 235 0.22 14.99 -15.21
CA LYS A 235 0.85 16.27 -14.88
C LYS A 235 1.33 16.35 -13.44
N THR A 236 1.37 15.23 -12.72
CA THR A 236 1.90 15.20 -11.35
C THR A 236 3.37 15.60 -11.37
N PRO A 237 3.77 16.80 -10.84
CA PRO A 237 5.18 17.21 -10.80
C PRO A 237 5.94 16.22 -9.92
N LYS A 238 7.21 15.95 -10.28
CA LYS A 238 8.13 15.27 -9.36
C LYS A 238 8.25 16.15 -8.11
N GLU A 239 7.98 15.55 -6.94
CA GLU A 239 8.32 16.21 -5.69
C GLU A 239 9.84 16.36 -5.64
N GLN A 240 10.34 17.60 -5.45
CA GLN A 240 11.78 17.93 -5.39
C GLN A 240 12.30 17.71 -3.98
#